data_76f4b0a60a358cb158b452191b5b7b66
#
_entry.id   76f4b0a60a358cb158b452191b5b7b66
#
_cell.length_a   1.000
_cell.length_b   1.000
_cell.length_c   1.000
_cell.angle_alpha   90.00
_cell.angle_beta   90.00
_cell.angle_gamma   90.00
#
_symmetry.space_group_name_H-M   'P 1'
#
loop_
_entity.id
_entity.type
_entity.pdbx_description
1 polymer ?
#
loop_
_entity_poly.entity_id
_entity_poly.type
_entity_poly.pdbx_seq_one_letter_code
_entity_poly.pdbx_strand_id
1 'polypeptide(L)'
;KGYIADRIRDLWIEAGVPAGIIDLGGNLLFVGKSPRRDDGQWIIGVQDPQLHRGENLATVREPACSAVTSGIYERFLIKNGRRYHHLLDPRTGYPLETDLSSVTVFTDQSVMGEIEAKRLFFNGEPITGWKARPGNRGAIFIHNDESMVNVGFE
;
A
#
# COMPACT_ATOMS: atom_id res chain seq x y z
N LYS A 1 -6.41 -2.26 -10.26
CA LYS A 1 -7.10 -2.65 -9.01
C LYS A 1 -7.70 -1.42 -8.32
N GLY A 2 -6.95 -0.33 -8.15
CA GLY A 2 -7.41 0.85 -7.45
C GLY A 2 -8.70 1.46 -8.02
N TYR A 3 -8.79 1.61 -9.33
CA TYR A 3 -10.01 2.07 -9.98
C TYR A 3 -11.22 1.15 -9.71
N ILE A 4 -11.00 -0.17 -9.75
CA ILE A 4 -12.06 -1.16 -9.46
C ILE A 4 -12.50 -1.03 -7.99
N ALA A 5 -11.55 -0.91 -7.06
CA ALA A 5 -11.86 -0.72 -5.65
C ALA A 5 -12.70 0.54 -5.41
N ASP A 6 -12.35 1.67 -6.05
CA ASP A 6 -13.11 2.91 -5.96
C ASP A 6 -14.53 2.75 -6.52
N ARG A 7 -14.71 2.03 -7.65
CA ARG A 7 -16.04 1.73 -8.19
C ARG A 7 -16.90 0.84 -7.29
N ILE A 8 -16.28 -0.19 -6.68
CA ILE A 8 -16.98 -1.05 -5.71
C ILE A 8 -17.40 -0.22 -4.49
N ARG A 9 -16.52 0.66 -3.98
CA ARG A 9 -16.87 1.57 -2.88
C ARG A 9 -18.10 2.41 -3.21
N ASP A 10 -18.13 3.02 -4.40
CA ASP A 10 -19.22 3.89 -4.81
C ASP A 10 -20.54 3.09 -4.87
N LEU A 11 -20.53 1.88 -5.44
CA LEU A 11 -21.69 0.98 -5.45
C LEU A 11 -22.14 0.58 -4.03
N TRP A 12 -21.20 0.35 -3.11
CA TRP A 12 -21.53 0.06 -1.72
C TRP A 12 -22.21 1.24 -1.01
N ILE A 13 -21.72 2.45 -1.25
CA ILE A 13 -22.32 3.68 -0.70
C ILE A 13 -23.74 3.84 -1.24
N GLU A 14 -23.96 3.68 -2.54
CA GLU A 14 -25.29 3.73 -3.18
C GLU A 14 -26.24 2.66 -2.65
N ALA A 15 -25.72 1.46 -2.36
CA ALA A 15 -26.48 0.36 -1.77
C ALA A 15 -26.71 0.48 -0.24
N GLY A 16 -26.23 1.57 0.38
CA GLY A 16 -26.38 1.81 1.82
C GLY A 16 -25.51 0.93 2.72
N VAL A 17 -24.42 0.35 2.21
CA VAL A 17 -23.46 -0.42 3.01
C VAL A 17 -22.70 0.53 3.96
N PRO A 18 -22.86 0.39 5.29
CA PRO A 18 -22.35 1.39 6.24
C PRO A 18 -20.82 1.31 6.45
N ALA A 19 -20.24 0.11 6.29
CA ALA A 19 -18.81 -0.12 6.48
C ALA A 19 -18.36 -1.43 5.85
N GLY A 20 -17.09 -1.49 5.43
CA GLY A 20 -16.51 -2.72 4.89
C GLY A 20 -15.07 -2.54 4.44
N ILE A 21 -14.46 -3.65 4.04
CA ILE A 21 -13.11 -3.71 3.49
C ILE A 21 -13.19 -4.35 2.10
N ILE A 22 -12.65 -3.66 1.11
CA ILE A 22 -12.44 -4.19 -0.24
C ILE A 22 -10.98 -4.61 -0.34
N ASP A 23 -10.73 -5.91 -0.45
CA ASP A 23 -9.37 -6.48 -0.59
C ASP A 23 -9.19 -7.07 -2.00
N LEU A 24 -8.29 -6.44 -2.77
CA LEU A 24 -7.92 -6.88 -4.12
C LEU A 24 -6.46 -7.39 -4.18
N GLY A 25 -5.95 -7.93 -3.08
CA GLY A 25 -4.60 -8.47 -2.96
C GLY A 25 -3.50 -7.38 -3.05
N GLY A 26 -3.05 -6.89 -1.89
CA GLY A 26 -2.10 -5.78 -1.77
C GLY A 26 -2.69 -4.40 -2.11
N ASN A 27 -3.99 -4.34 -2.36
CA ASN A 27 -4.78 -3.11 -2.46
C ASN A 27 -5.99 -3.26 -1.56
N LEU A 28 -6.00 -2.52 -0.46
CA LEU A 28 -7.08 -2.47 0.51
C LEU A 28 -7.78 -1.13 0.42
N LEU A 29 -9.11 -1.13 0.44
CA LEU A 29 -9.93 0.08 0.56
C LEU A 29 -10.91 -0.10 1.70
N PHE A 30 -10.79 0.74 2.71
CA PHE A 30 -11.64 0.77 3.90
C PHE A 30 -12.78 1.76 3.69
N VAL A 31 -14.01 1.31 3.88
CA VAL A 31 -15.23 2.08 3.64
C VAL A 31 -15.96 2.31 4.95
N GLY A 32 -16.40 3.54 5.21
CA GLY A 32 -17.15 3.91 6.41
C GLY A 32 -16.34 3.82 7.71
N LYS A 33 -17.03 3.90 8.84
CA LYS A 33 -16.41 3.78 10.17
C LYS A 33 -16.23 2.32 10.53
N SER A 34 -15.09 1.98 11.15
CA SER A 34 -14.87 0.62 11.66
C SER A 34 -15.94 0.24 12.69
N PRO A 35 -16.70 -0.85 12.49
CA PRO A 35 -17.71 -1.28 13.43
C PRO A 35 -17.13 -1.95 14.69
N ARG A 36 -15.83 -2.17 14.73
CA ARG A 36 -15.14 -2.83 15.85
C ARG A 36 -14.53 -1.86 16.86
N ARG A 37 -14.68 -0.55 16.64
CA ARG A 37 -14.05 0.48 17.45
C ARG A 37 -14.96 1.69 17.64
N ASP A 38 -15.01 2.20 18.85
CA ASP A 38 -15.82 3.36 19.22
C ASP A 38 -15.36 4.64 18.53
N ASP A 39 -14.04 4.75 18.25
CA ASP A 39 -13.46 5.88 17.49
C ASP A 39 -13.72 5.80 15.98
N GLY A 40 -14.26 4.67 15.49
CA GLY A 40 -14.56 4.44 14.09
C GLY A 40 -13.33 4.28 13.19
N GLN A 41 -12.12 4.24 13.76
CA GLN A 41 -10.88 4.09 12.99
C GLN A 41 -10.60 2.62 12.67
N TRP A 42 -9.94 2.40 11.54
CA TRP A 42 -9.43 1.10 11.13
C TRP A 42 -8.00 0.91 11.64
N ILE A 43 -7.68 -0.32 12.06
CA ILE A 43 -6.29 -0.74 12.30
C ILE A 43 -5.85 -1.49 11.07
N ILE A 44 -4.86 -0.95 10.39
CA ILE A 44 -4.39 -1.42 9.08
C ILE A 44 -3.00 -1.99 9.27
N GLY A 45 -2.85 -3.29 9.02
CA GLY A 45 -1.56 -3.97 9.09
C GLY A 45 -0.70 -3.66 7.86
N VAL A 46 0.58 -3.39 8.09
CA VAL A 46 1.60 -3.33 7.05
C VAL A 46 2.38 -4.63 7.08
N GLN A 47 2.21 -5.42 6.02
CA GLN A 47 2.77 -6.78 5.89
C GLN A 47 4.28 -6.77 6.09
N ASP A 48 4.76 -7.73 6.88
CA ASP A 48 6.18 -8.05 6.97
C ASP A 48 6.62 -8.76 5.67
N PRO A 49 7.61 -8.21 4.94
CA PRO A 49 8.08 -8.81 3.69
C PRO A 49 8.76 -10.18 3.84
N GLN A 50 9.21 -10.53 5.04
CA GLN A 50 9.96 -11.76 5.31
C GLN A 50 9.09 -12.87 5.89
N LEU A 51 7.91 -12.53 6.40
CA LEU A 51 7.02 -13.46 7.08
C LEU A 51 5.83 -13.87 6.18
N HIS A 52 5.04 -14.82 6.69
CA HIS A 52 3.86 -15.28 5.98
C HIS A 52 2.79 -14.16 5.88
N ARG A 53 1.98 -14.26 4.84
CA ARG A 53 0.89 -13.32 4.63
C ARG A 53 -0.02 -13.23 5.86
N GLY A 54 -0.26 -12.00 6.33
CA GLY A 54 -1.04 -11.70 7.54
C GLY A 54 -0.19 -11.38 8.76
N GLU A 55 1.12 -11.60 8.72
CA GLU A 55 2.05 -11.15 9.74
C GLU A 55 2.52 -9.73 9.44
N ASN A 56 2.34 -8.82 10.38
CA ASN A 56 2.53 -7.39 10.16
C ASN A 56 3.76 -6.89 10.91
N LEU A 57 4.62 -6.15 10.22
CA LEU A 57 5.75 -5.44 10.81
C LEU A 57 5.28 -4.16 11.54
N ALA A 58 4.24 -3.53 11.05
CA ALA A 58 3.68 -2.31 11.63
C ALA A 58 2.15 -2.29 11.51
N THR A 59 1.52 -1.41 12.29
CA THR A 59 0.09 -1.10 12.19
C THR A 59 -0.12 0.40 12.12
N VAL A 60 -1.07 0.83 11.31
CA VAL A 60 -1.48 2.22 11.17
C VAL A 60 -2.93 2.36 11.58
N ARG A 61 -3.25 3.43 12.29
CA ARG A 61 -4.62 3.83 12.63
C ARG A 61 -5.07 4.93 11.69
N GLU A 62 -6.13 4.65 10.94
CA GLU A 62 -6.68 5.63 9.99
C GLU A 62 -8.20 5.53 9.92
N PRO A 63 -8.91 6.64 9.65
CA PRO A 63 -10.29 6.58 9.20
C PRO A 63 -10.37 5.86 7.85
N ALA A 64 -11.57 5.76 7.26
CA ALA A 64 -11.75 5.19 5.93
C ALA A 64 -10.74 5.76 4.93
N CYS A 65 -9.96 4.88 4.30
CA CYS A 65 -8.90 5.23 3.35
C CYS A 65 -8.52 4.03 2.50
N SER A 66 -7.70 4.24 1.50
CA SER A 66 -7.01 3.19 0.77
C SER A 66 -5.62 2.94 1.34
N ALA A 67 -5.21 1.67 1.43
CA ALA A 67 -3.85 1.25 1.72
C ALA A 67 -3.36 0.33 0.58
N VAL A 68 -2.37 0.79 -0.17
CA VAL A 68 -1.85 0.08 -1.34
C VAL A 68 -0.37 -0.20 -1.16
N THR A 69 0.01 -1.47 -1.31
CA THR A 69 1.40 -1.91 -1.20
C THR A 69 1.95 -2.28 -2.57
N SER A 70 3.12 -1.73 -2.89
CA SER A 70 4.01 -2.20 -3.95
C SER A 70 5.21 -2.88 -3.31
N GLY A 71 5.43 -4.16 -3.60
CA GLY A 71 6.50 -4.94 -2.98
C GLY A 71 7.07 -6.01 -3.91
N ILE A 72 8.33 -6.40 -3.66
CA ILE A 72 9.09 -7.35 -4.48
C ILE A 72 8.90 -8.81 -4.05
N TYR A 73 8.23 -9.06 -2.94
CA TYR A 73 8.06 -10.39 -2.34
C TYR A 73 6.77 -11.10 -2.77
N GLU A 74 5.78 -10.38 -3.31
CA GLU A 74 4.48 -10.96 -3.70
C GLU A 74 4.56 -11.79 -4.98
N ARG A 75 5.29 -11.30 -5.98
CA ARG A 75 5.40 -11.94 -7.29
C ARG A 75 6.83 -11.86 -7.81
N PHE A 76 7.52 -12.98 -7.79
CA PHE A 76 8.88 -13.08 -8.28
C PHE A 76 9.18 -14.48 -8.83
N LEU A 77 10.24 -14.55 -9.60
CA LEU A 77 10.85 -15.77 -10.10
C LEU A 77 12.29 -15.83 -9.59
N ILE A 78 12.76 -17.00 -9.20
CA ILE A 78 14.17 -17.23 -8.89
C ILE A 78 14.80 -18.00 -10.05
N LYS A 79 15.88 -17.44 -10.64
CA LYS A 79 16.68 -18.09 -11.68
C LYS A 79 18.16 -17.87 -11.38
N ASN A 80 18.93 -18.97 -11.32
CA ASN A 80 20.37 -18.93 -11.01
C ASN A 80 20.70 -18.16 -9.72
N GLY A 81 19.89 -18.32 -8.67
CA GLY A 81 20.06 -17.64 -7.38
C GLY A 81 19.67 -16.16 -7.37
N ARG A 82 19.27 -15.58 -8.50
CA ARG A 82 18.81 -14.19 -8.60
C ARG A 82 17.29 -14.14 -8.58
N ARG A 83 16.72 -13.18 -7.82
CA ARG A 83 15.28 -12.88 -7.78
C ARG A 83 14.92 -11.91 -8.90
N TYR A 84 13.88 -12.24 -9.65
CA TYR A 84 13.29 -11.40 -10.69
C TYR A 84 11.83 -11.09 -10.29
N HIS A 85 11.59 -9.92 -9.74
CA HIS A 85 10.26 -9.48 -9.36
C HIS A 85 9.54 -8.73 -10.49
N HIS A 86 8.25 -8.48 -10.33
CA HIS A 86 7.37 -7.95 -11.37
C HIS A 86 7.42 -6.42 -11.54
N LEU A 87 8.14 -5.69 -10.69
CA LEU A 87 8.31 -4.24 -10.80
C LEU A 87 9.50 -3.97 -11.74
N LEU A 88 9.20 -3.80 -13.02
CA LEU A 88 10.22 -3.68 -14.07
C LEU A 88 10.61 -2.22 -14.33
N ASP A 89 11.90 -1.95 -14.44
CA ASP A 89 12.41 -0.66 -14.92
C ASP A 89 12.11 -0.54 -16.43
N PRO A 90 11.30 0.43 -16.86
CA PRO A 90 10.92 0.59 -18.28
C PRO A 90 12.10 0.91 -19.20
N ARG A 91 13.24 1.36 -18.66
CA ARG A 91 14.45 1.66 -19.44
C ARG A 91 15.23 0.41 -19.80
N THR A 92 15.18 -0.61 -18.95
CA THR A 92 15.96 -1.83 -19.10
C THR A 92 15.13 -3.06 -19.44
N GLY A 93 13.84 -3.05 -19.07
CA GLY A 93 12.95 -4.22 -19.15
C GLY A 93 13.21 -5.29 -18.09
N TYR A 94 14.15 -5.04 -17.17
CA TYR A 94 14.49 -5.93 -16.06
C TYR A 94 13.89 -5.41 -14.74
N PRO A 95 13.80 -6.26 -13.70
CA PRO A 95 13.41 -5.82 -12.38
C PRO A 95 14.23 -4.63 -11.89
N LEU A 96 13.57 -3.65 -11.28
CA LEU A 96 14.25 -2.51 -10.68
C LEU A 96 15.22 -2.99 -9.60
N GLU A 97 16.47 -2.57 -9.66
CA GLU A 97 17.43 -2.79 -8.57
C GLU A 97 17.15 -1.76 -7.48
N THR A 98 16.84 -2.25 -6.27
CA THR A 98 16.39 -1.41 -5.16
C THR A 98 16.70 -2.07 -3.82
N ASP A 99 16.91 -1.24 -2.80
CA ASP A 99 17.02 -1.67 -1.40
C ASP A 99 15.66 -1.79 -0.71
N LEU A 100 14.57 -1.43 -1.41
CA LEU A 100 13.22 -1.53 -0.88
C LEU A 100 12.63 -2.92 -1.06
N SER A 101 12.10 -3.48 0.02
CA SER A 101 11.21 -4.64 0.00
C SER A 101 9.79 -4.23 -0.39
N SER A 102 9.29 -3.12 0.19
CA SER A 102 7.95 -2.61 -0.13
C SER A 102 7.78 -1.14 0.21
N VAL A 103 6.75 -0.56 -0.41
CA VAL A 103 6.17 0.74 -0.03
C VAL A 103 4.67 0.57 0.09
N THR A 104 4.12 0.89 1.26
CA THR A 104 2.67 0.97 1.50
C THR A 104 2.26 2.42 1.57
N VAL A 105 1.29 2.81 0.75
CA VAL A 105 0.80 4.18 0.63
C VAL A 105 -0.65 4.26 1.07
N PHE A 106 -0.96 5.26 1.87
CA PHE A 106 -2.31 5.55 2.36
C PHE A 106 -2.85 6.80 1.66
N THR A 107 -4.02 6.67 1.03
CA THR A 107 -4.64 7.73 0.22
C THR A 107 -6.16 7.75 0.38
N ASP A 108 -6.80 8.86 -0.02
CA ASP A 108 -8.26 8.98 -0.03
C ASP A 108 -8.92 8.13 -1.13
N GLN A 109 -8.23 7.95 -2.25
CA GLN A 109 -8.71 7.18 -3.41
C GLN A 109 -7.73 6.05 -3.72
N SER A 110 -8.28 4.88 -3.97
CA SER A 110 -7.45 3.68 -4.21
C SER A 110 -6.71 3.74 -5.54
N VAL A 111 -7.26 4.38 -6.56
CA VAL A 111 -6.54 4.59 -7.83
C VAL A 111 -5.30 5.45 -7.64
N MET A 112 -5.37 6.48 -6.79
CA MET A 112 -4.21 7.30 -6.45
C MET A 112 -3.18 6.52 -5.63
N GLY A 113 -3.64 5.66 -4.71
CA GLY A 113 -2.79 4.74 -3.97
C GLY A 113 -1.95 3.85 -4.88
N GLU A 114 -2.54 3.28 -5.95
CA GLU A 114 -1.81 2.47 -6.94
C GLU A 114 -0.73 3.29 -7.68
N ILE A 115 -1.03 4.52 -8.03
CA ILE A 115 -0.09 5.41 -8.74
C ILE A 115 1.06 5.81 -7.82
N GLU A 116 0.73 6.31 -6.62
CA GLU A 116 1.70 6.84 -5.68
C GLU A 116 2.58 5.75 -5.04
N ALA A 117 2.04 4.55 -4.79
CA ALA A 117 2.84 3.43 -4.30
C ALA A 117 3.95 3.05 -5.30
N LYS A 118 3.64 3.02 -6.60
CA LYS A 118 4.65 2.78 -7.63
C LYS A 118 5.61 3.95 -7.76
N ARG A 119 5.09 5.17 -7.75
CA ARG A 119 5.92 6.38 -7.85
C ARG A 119 6.96 6.45 -6.73
N LEU A 120 6.56 6.22 -5.48
CA LEU A 120 7.46 6.21 -4.34
C LEU A 120 8.42 5.02 -4.38
N PHE A 121 7.93 3.83 -4.79
CA PHE A 121 8.76 2.65 -4.92
C PHE A 121 9.88 2.83 -5.97
N PHE A 122 9.55 3.40 -7.14
CA PHE A 122 10.53 3.67 -8.20
C PHE A 122 11.48 4.83 -7.86
N ASN A 123 11.06 5.75 -6.97
CA ASN A 123 11.94 6.80 -6.46
C ASN A 123 12.98 6.26 -5.46
N GLY A 124 12.65 5.19 -4.75
CA GLY A 124 13.52 4.54 -3.76
C GLY A 124 13.49 5.16 -2.36
N GLU A 125 12.98 6.39 -2.23
CA GLU A 125 12.95 7.16 -0.99
C GLU A 125 11.75 8.13 -0.95
N PRO A 126 11.42 8.72 0.22
CA PRO A 126 10.39 9.74 0.33
C PRO A 126 10.64 10.94 -0.59
N ILE A 127 9.60 11.38 -1.30
CA ILE A 127 9.66 12.58 -2.15
C ILE A 127 9.29 13.81 -1.32
N THR A 128 10.15 14.81 -1.29
CA THR A 128 9.90 16.09 -0.58
C THR A 128 8.56 16.70 -1.00
N GLY A 129 7.73 17.07 -0.02
CA GLY A 129 6.42 17.66 -0.25
C GLY A 129 5.33 16.66 -0.69
N TRP A 130 5.64 15.37 -0.83
CA TRP A 130 4.68 14.36 -1.26
C TRP A 130 3.46 14.27 -0.34
N LYS A 131 3.67 14.30 0.98
CA LYS A 131 2.60 14.24 1.98
C LYS A 131 1.63 15.43 1.91
N ALA A 132 2.12 16.60 1.50
CA ALA A 132 1.31 17.81 1.40
C ALA A 132 0.37 17.82 0.17
N ARG A 133 0.46 16.85 -0.73
CA ARG A 133 -0.42 16.76 -1.89
C ARG A 133 -1.81 16.32 -1.45
N PRO A 134 -2.88 16.90 -2.02
CA PRO A 134 -4.25 16.50 -1.73
C PRO A 134 -4.46 14.99 -1.92
N GLY A 135 -5.12 14.37 -0.94
CA GLY A 135 -5.44 12.95 -0.98
C GLY A 135 -4.33 12.01 -0.49
N ASN A 136 -3.10 12.48 -0.27
CA ASN A 136 -2.02 11.69 0.33
C ASN A 136 -2.08 11.78 1.86
N ARG A 137 -2.17 10.63 2.53
CA ARG A 137 -2.26 10.55 4.00
C ARG A 137 -0.94 10.17 4.64
N GLY A 138 -0.22 9.22 4.06
CA GLY A 138 1.07 8.77 4.57
C GLY A 138 1.62 7.61 3.77
N ALA A 139 2.87 7.26 4.04
CA ALA A 139 3.54 6.12 3.41
C ALA A 139 4.51 5.45 4.39
N ILE A 140 4.66 4.13 4.25
CA ILE A 140 5.64 3.34 4.99
C ILE A 140 6.51 2.62 3.97
N PHE A 141 7.81 2.86 4.06
CA PHE A 141 8.85 2.19 3.28
C PHE A 141 9.48 1.11 4.15
N ILE A 142 9.62 -0.08 3.63
CA ILE A 142 10.34 -1.19 4.29
C ILE A 142 11.49 -1.58 3.39
N HIS A 143 12.69 -1.53 3.94
CA HIS A 143 13.93 -1.89 3.25
C HIS A 143 14.24 -3.39 3.39
N ASN A 144 15.18 -3.88 2.61
CA ASN A 144 15.61 -5.29 2.61
C ASN A 144 16.29 -5.72 3.92
N ASP A 145 16.79 -4.76 4.70
CA ASP A 145 17.37 -4.94 6.04
C ASP A 145 16.34 -4.76 7.18
N GLU A 146 15.04 -4.71 6.85
CA GLU A 146 13.91 -4.47 7.77
C GLU A 146 13.86 -3.05 8.35
N SER A 147 14.77 -2.18 8.00
CA SER A 147 14.63 -0.77 8.39
C SER A 147 13.39 -0.15 7.77
N MET A 148 12.76 0.74 8.52
CA MET A 148 11.47 1.33 8.14
C MET A 148 11.56 2.85 8.13
N VAL A 149 11.06 3.47 7.07
CA VAL A 149 10.87 4.92 6.99
C VAL A 149 9.39 5.24 6.95
N ASN A 150 8.96 6.08 7.87
CA ASN A 150 7.58 6.52 8.04
C ASN A 150 7.41 7.95 7.56
N VAL A 151 6.39 8.19 6.74
CA VAL A 151 6.03 9.52 6.22
C VAL A 151 4.58 9.81 6.56
N GLY A 152 4.35 10.75 7.49
CA GLY A 152 3.03 11.30 7.79
C GLY A 152 2.22 10.58 8.87
N PHE A 153 2.78 9.58 9.56
CA PHE A 153 2.20 8.97 10.76
C PHE A 153 3.09 9.23 11.98
N GLU A 154 2.48 9.35 13.14
CA GLU A 154 3.16 9.49 14.44
C GLU A 154 3.29 8.12 15.12
#